data_11cfd0b8f989e148c120599af4242df1
#
_entry.id   11cfd0b8f989e148c120599af4242df1
#
_cell.length_a   1.000
_cell.length_b   1.000
_cell.length_c   1.000
_cell.angle_alpha   90.00
_cell.angle_beta   90.00
_cell.angle_gamma   90.00
#
_symmetry.space_group_name_H-M   'P 1'
#
loop_
_entity.id
_entity.type
_entity.pdbx_description
1 polymer ?
#
loop_
_entity_poly.entity_id
_entity_poly.type
_entity_poly.pdbx_seq_one_letter_code
_entity_poly.pdbx_strand_id
1 'polypeptide(L)'
;MNISISVAATPCAMPQIMFAGDLEARCALLAGLGYDGIDMFFPDPQGTDARTAKAALDRNGLRATMLAAQGDLMADGLYLNDAGRLSELLERSKYHLEQCAVLGAMPNIGFIRGWHRNDPGSLPRMADGLAAYC
;
A
#
# COMPACT_ATOMS: atom_id res chain seq x y z
N MET A 1 15.72 13.04 -12.14
CA MET A 1 15.51 12.37 -10.83
C MET A 1 14.01 12.22 -10.69
N ASN A 2 13.48 11.04 -10.42
CA ASN A 2 12.04 10.87 -10.24
C ASN A 2 11.70 11.09 -8.77
N ILE A 3 10.69 11.90 -8.50
CA ILE A 3 10.25 12.27 -7.15
C ILE A 3 8.82 11.78 -6.97
N SER A 4 8.56 11.04 -5.89
CA SER A 4 7.22 10.62 -5.48
C SER A 4 6.87 11.08 -4.07
N ILE A 5 5.59 11.09 -3.73
CA ILE A 5 5.08 11.47 -2.43
C ILE A 5 3.89 10.57 -2.05
N SER A 6 3.71 10.32 -0.76
CA SER A 6 2.61 9.48 -0.27
C SER A 6 1.27 10.23 -0.28
N VAL A 7 0.26 9.61 -0.88
CA VAL A 7 -1.11 10.11 -0.98
C VAL A 7 -2.11 9.04 -0.60
N ALA A 8 -3.06 9.37 0.27
CA ALA A 8 -4.22 8.51 0.50
C ALA A 8 -5.31 8.80 -0.53
N ALA A 9 -5.84 7.73 -1.14
CA ALA A 9 -6.92 7.84 -2.13
C ALA A 9 -8.24 8.33 -1.54
N THR A 10 -8.43 8.15 -0.24
CA THR A 10 -9.59 8.62 0.53
C THR A 10 -9.13 9.31 1.81
N PRO A 11 -9.98 10.08 2.49
CA PRO A 11 -9.63 10.69 3.77
C PRO A 11 -9.14 9.65 4.78
N CYS A 12 -8.04 9.94 5.45
CA CYS A 12 -7.49 9.09 6.51
C CYS A 12 -6.87 9.93 7.61
N ALA A 13 -6.80 9.36 8.82
CA ALA A 13 -6.25 10.02 10.01
C ALA A 13 -4.76 9.71 10.26
N MET A 14 -4.05 9.20 9.26
CA MET A 14 -2.62 8.86 9.41
C MET A 14 -1.77 10.13 9.29
N PRO A 15 -1.08 10.55 10.37
CA PRO A 15 -0.37 11.83 10.40
C PRO A 15 0.82 11.93 9.45
N GLN A 16 1.37 10.79 9.00
CA GLN A 16 2.45 10.73 8.03
C GLN A 16 2.00 10.93 6.59
N ILE A 17 0.69 10.92 6.32
CA ILE A 17 0.14 11.15 4.99
C ILE A 17 -0.48 12.54 4.95
N MET A 18 0.25 13.49 4.35
CA MET A 18 -0.18 14.88 4.28
C MET A 18 -1.27 15.15 3.25
N PHE A 19 -1.32 14.32 2.21
CA PHE A 19 -2.27 14.47 1.11
C PHE A 19 -3.30 13.35 1.13
N ALA A 20 -4.53 13.68 1.47
CA ALA A 20 -5.66 12.75 1.50
C ALA A 20 -6.92 13.42 0.97
N GLY A 21 -7.91 12.64 0.54
CA GLY A 21 -9.21 13.12 0.10
C GLY A 21 -9.41 13.00 -1.41
N ASP A 22 -9.84 14.09 -2.07
CA ASP A 22 -10.09 14.08 -3.52
C ASP A 22 -8.81 13.78 -4.31
N LEU A 23 -8.72 12.56 -4.82
CA LEU A 23 -7.54 12.05 -5.50
C LEU A 23 -7.24 12.83 -6.79
N GLU A 24 -8.26 13.18 -7.57
CA GLU A 24 -8.06 13.95 -8.81
C GLU A 24 -7.43 15.31 -8.55
N ALA A 25 -7.98 16.05 -7.57
CA ALA A 25 -7.44 17.35 -7.17
C ALA A 25 -6.01 17.23 -6.63
N ARG A 26 -5.70 16.14 -5.90
CA ARG A 26 -4.34 15.90 -5.40
C ARG A 26 -3.37 15.56 -6.52
N CYS A 27 -3.78 14.73 -7.48
CA CYS A 27 -2.96 14.45 -8.66
C CYS A 27 -2.63 15.72 -9.45
N ALA A 28 -3.63 16.56 -9.72
CA ALA A 28 -3.42 17.82 -10.44
C ALA A 28 -2.45 18.76 -9.68
N LEU A 29 -2.61 18.90 -8.38
CA LEU A 29 -1.71 19.69 -7.54
C LEU A 29 -0.26 19.18 -7.60
N LEU A 30 -0.07 17.88 -7.41
CA LEU A 30 1.26 17.27 -7.33
C LEU A 30 1.97 17.29 -8.69
N ALA A 31 1.26 17.05 -9.78
CA ALA A 31 1.80 17.24 -11.13
C ALA A 31 2.24 18.69 -11.36
N GLY A 32 1.44 19.67 -10.93
CA GLY A 32 1.79 21.09 -11.00
C GLY A 32 3.01 21.48 -10.15
N LEU A 33 3.29 20.74 -9.08
CA LEU A 33 4.48 20.90 -8.24
C LEU A 33 5.71 20.16 -8.78
N GLY A 34 5.59 19.40 -9.87
CA GLY A 34 6.69 18.72 -10.53
C GLY A 34 7.02 17.34 -9.97
N TYR A 35 6.07 16.69 -9.29
CA TYR A 35 6.21 15.28 -8.91
C TYR A 35 6.02 14.37 -10.13
N ASP A 36 6.76 13.25 -10.14
CA ASP A 36 6.70 12.23 -11.21
C ASP A 36 5.79 11.07 -10.85
N GLY A 37 5.53 10.88 -9.55
CA GLY A 37 4.77 9.75 -9.07
C GLY A 37 4.20 9.89 -7.68
N ILE A 38 3.37 8.93 -7.32
CA ILE A 38 2.67 8.86 -6.05
C ILE A 38 2.87 7.48 -5.42
N ASP A 39 3.22 7.46 -4.15
CA ASP A 39 3.09 6.30 -3.27
C ASP A 39 1.64 6.25 -2.80
N MET A 40 0.85 5.34 -3.36
CA MET A 40 -0.57 5.25 -3.08
C MET A 40 -0.81 4.56 -1.74
N PHE A 41 -1.74 5.12 -0.97
CA PHE A 41 -2.31 4.46 0.20
C PHE A 41 -3.82 4.32 0.04
N PHE A 42 -4.33 3.09 0.18
CA PHE A 42 -5.76 2.80 0.21
C PHE A 42 -6.16 2.49 1.66
N PRO A 43 -6.70 3.48 2.41
CA PRO A 43 -7.19 3.26 3.77
C PRO A 43 -8.27 2.19 3.84
N ASP A 44 -9.15 2.18 2.86
CA ASP A 44 -10.16 1.15 2.62
C ASP A 44 -9.90 0.48 1.27
N PRO A 45 -9.18 -0.65 1.24
CA PRO A 45 -8.85 -1.32 -0.02
C PRO A 45 -10.08 -1.83 -0.78
N GLN A 46 -11.13 -2.25 -0.07
CA GLN A 46 -12.34 -2.79 -0.68
C GLN A 46 -13.24 -1.69 -1.28
N GLY A 47 -13.23 -0.51 -0.65
CA GLY A 47 -13.98 0.66 -1.12
C GLY A 47 -13.22 1.52 -2.12
N THR A 48 -11.98 1.19 -2.45
CA THR A 48 -11.14 1.99 -3.36
C THR A 48 -10.89 1.24 -4.68
N ASP A 49 -11.37 1.81 -5.80
CA ASP A 49 -11.15 1.23 -7.11
C ASP A 49 -9.81 1.68 -7.72
N ALA A 50 -8.89 0.73 -7.88
CA ALA A 50 -7.58 0.99 -8.47
C ALA A 50 -7.63 1.47 -9.92
N ARG A 51 -8.67 1.10 -10.71
CA ARG A 51 -8.82 1.59 -12.09
C ARG A 51 -9.17 3.08 -12.10
N THR A 52 -10.04 3.50 -11.21
CA THR A 52 -10.37 4.93 -11.03
C THR A 52 -9.14 5.70 -10.58
N ALA A 53 -8.37 5.17 -9.63
CA ALA A 53 -7.12 5.77 -9.17
C ALA A 53 -6.09 5.86 -10.31
N LYS A 54 -5.92 4.79 -11.08
CA LYS A 54 -5.04 4.76 -12.26
C LYS A 54 -5.40 5.82 -13.28
N ALA A 55 -6.71 5.96 -13.59
CA ALA A 55 -7.17 6.95 -14.54
C ALA A 55 -6.88 8.39 -14.07
N ALA A 56 -6.98 8.68 -12.77
CA ALA A 56 -6.61 9.98 -12.21
C ALA A 56 -5.10 10.27 -12.36
N LEU A 57 -4.27 9.28 -12.09
CA LEU A 57 -2.82 9.39 -12.30
C LEU A 57 -2.48 9.66 -13.77
N ASP A 58 -3.04 8.86 -14.69
CA ASP A 58 -2.76 8.96 -16.13
C ASP A 58 -3.15 10.33 -16.70
N ARG A 59 -4.32 10.86 -16.31
CA ARG A 59 -4.76 12.20 -16.73
C ARG A 59 -3.79 13.32 -16.32
N ASN A 60 -3.08 13.11 -15.20
CA ASN A 60 -2.16 14.10 -14.66
C ASN A 60 -0.67 13.77 -14.96
N GLY A 61 -0.39 12.75 -15.79
CA GLY A 61 0.96 12.36 -16.16
C GLY A 61 1.80 11.78 -15.01
N LEU A 62 1.14 11.33 -13.95
CA LEU A 62 1.77 10.73 -12.78
C LEU A 62 1.79 9.20 -12.86
N ARG A 63 2.66 8.56 -12.08
CA ARG A 63 2.72 7.10 -11.94
C ARG A 63 2.51 6.70 -10.49
N ALA A 64 1.84 5.57 -10.26
CA ALA A 64 1.91 4.91 -8.97
C ALA A 64 3.30 4.27 -8.82
N THR A 65 4.00 4.54 -7.74
CA THR A 65 5.32 3.95 -7.45
C THR A 65 5.17 2.74 -6.54
N MET A 66 4.37 2.88 -5.50
CA MET A 66 4.00 1.81 -4.58
C MET A 66 2.51 1.89 -4.24
N LEU A 67 1.96 0.77 -3.77
CA LEU A 67 0.64 0.72 -3.16
C LEU A 67 0.72 0.06 -1.78
N ALA A 68 0.22 0.76 -0.77
CA ALA A 68 -0.10 0.21 0.54
C ALA A 68 -1.62 0.11 0.67
N ALA A 69 -2.14 -1.11 0.67
CA ALA A 69 -3.58 -1.40 0.72
C ALA A 69 -3.86 -2.55 1.71
N GLN A 70 -3.34 -2.44 2.93
CA GLN A 70 -3.28 -3.53 3.90
C GLN A 70 -4.01 -3.19 5.19
N GLY A 71 -4.85 -2.15 5.17
CA GLY A 71 -5.54 -1.68 6.36
C GLY A 71 -6.45 -2.73 6.98
N ASP A 72 -7.13 -3.51 6.15
CA ASP A 72 -8.00 -4.62 6.56
C ASP A 72 -7.20 -5.79 7.17
N LEU A 73 -6.04 -6.14 6.57
CA LEU A 73 -5.17 -7.20 7.11
C LEU A 73 -4.65 -6.82 8.50
N MET A 74 -4.22 -5.58 8.65
CA MET A 74 -3.75 -5.06 9.95
C MET A 74 -4.85 -5.00 10.99
N ALA A 75 -6.06 -4.59 10.62
CA ALA A 75 -7.21 -4.53 11.52
C ALA A 75 -7.56 -5.92 12.08
N ASP A 76 -7.38 -6.97 11.27
CA ASP A 76 -7.61 -8.35 11.66
C ASP A 76 -6.37 -9.01 12.29
N GLY A 77 -5.29 -8.26 12.51
CA GLY A 77 -4.08 -8.75 13.14
C GLY A 77 -3.31 -9.77 12.31
N LEU A 78 -3.38 -9.68 10.98
CA LEU A 78 -2.67 -10.58 10.07
C LEU A 78 -1.26 -10.03 9.79
N TYR A 79 -0.25 -10.82 10.16
CA TYR A 79 1.15 -10.44 10.00
C TYR A 79 2.00 -11.57 9.40
N LEU A 80 3.01 -11.22 8.63
CA LEU A 80 3.95 -12.17 8.00
C LEU A 80 4.76 -13.01 9.00
N ASN A 81 4.93 -12.52 10.22
CA ASN A 81 5.63 -13.25 11.28
C ASN A 81 4.73 -14.14 12.15
N ASP A 82 3.45 -14.24 11.80
CA ASP A 82 2.51 -15.18 12.43
C ASP A 82 2.35 -16.43 11.57
N ALA A 83 3.16 -17.44 11.83
CA ALA A 83 3.11 -18.71 11.09
C ALA A 83 1.75 -19.40 11.15
N GLY A 84 0.99 -19.21 12.24
CA GLY A 84 -0.35 -19.81 12.42
C GLY A 84 -1.42 -19.23 11.49
N ARG A 85 -1.23 -17.99 11.03
CA ARG A 85 -2.17 -17.28 10.15
C ARG A 85 -1.59 -16.86 8.80
N LEU A 86 -0.38 -17.32 8.48
CA LEU A 86 0.31 -16.94 7.25
C LEU A 86 -0.50 -17.29 5.99
N SER A 87 -1.08 -18.49 5.93
CA SER A 87 -1.90 -18.92 4.78
C SER A 87 -3.11 -18.01 4.55
N GLU A 88 -3.78 -17.57 5.62
CA GLU A 88 -4.90 -16.62 5.55
C GLU A 88 -4.43 -15.25 5.02
N LEU A 89 -3.29 -14.76 5.54
CA LEU A 89 -2.70 -13.51 5.08
C LEU A 89 -2.36 -13.58 3.58
N LEU A 90 -1.70 -14.64 3.13
CA LEU A 90 -1.31 -14.80 1.73
C LEU A 90 -2.54 -14.86 0.80
N GLU A 91 -3.58 -15.56 1.18
CA GLU A 91 -4.82 -15.63 0.39
C GLU A 91 -5.47 -14.26 0.26
N ARG A 92 -5.61 -13.53 1.36
CA ARG A 92 -6.20 -12.19 1.34
C ARG A 92 -5.33 -11.15 0.64
N SER A 93 -4.01 -11.35 0.64
CA SER A 93 -3.08 -10.46 -0.06
C SER A 93 -3.19 -10.52 -1.58
N LYS A 94 -3.80 -11.56 -2.15
CA LYS A 94 -4.01 -11.66 -3.61
C LYS A 94 -4.77 -10.45 -4.15
N TYR A 95 -5.82 -10.02 -3.46
CA TYR A 95 -6.57 -8.83 -3.84
C TYR A 95 -5.67 -7.59 -3.86
N HIS A 96 -4.82 -7.41 -2.86
CA HIS A 96 -3.87 -6.31 -2.81
C HIS A 96 -2.89 -6.35 -4.00
N LEU A 97 -2.37 -7.54 -4.33
CA LEU A 97 -1.46 -7.71 -5.47
C LEU A 97 -2.15 -7.43 -6.81
N GLU A 98 -3.43 -7.80 -6.96
CA GLU A 98 -4.24 -7.44 -8.14
C GLU A 98 -4.40 -5.93 -8.30
N GLN A 99 -4.65 -5.19 -7.19
CA GLN A 99 -4.69 -3.74 -7.21
C GLN A 99 -3.33 -3.13 -7.61
N CYS A 100 -2.23 -3.69 -7.12
CA CYS A 100 -0.87 -3.29 -7.53
C CYS A 100 -0.66 -3.49 -9.03
N ALA A 101 -1.08 -4.62 -9.57
CA ALA A 101 -0.97 -4.92 -11.01
C ALA A 101 -1.78 -3.92 -11.87
N VAL A 102 -2.99 -3.57 -11.45
CA VAL A 102 -3.83 -2.55 -12.12
C VAL A 102 -3.14 -1.20 -12.16
N LEU A 103 -2.54 -0.78 -11.04
CA LEU A 103 -1.83 0.49 -10.94
C LEU A 103 -0.46 0.49 -11.62
N GLY A 104 0.12 -0.68 -11.88
CA GLY A 104 1.53 -0.82 -12.28
C GLY A 104 2.49 -0.43 -11.13
N ALA A 105 2.07 -0.61 -9.89
CA ALA A 105 2.78 -0.21 -8.68
C ALA A 105 3.43 -1.42 -7.99
N MET A 106 4.52 -1.18 -7.26
CA MET A 106 5.10 -2.19 -6.39
C MET A 106 4.25 -2.35 -5.11
N PRO A 107 4.04 -3.58 -4.62
CA PRO A 107 3.39 -3.78 -3.33
C PRO A 107 4.28 -3.26 -2.20
N ASN A 108 3.70 -2.47 -1.31
CA ASN A 108 4.35 -2.07 -0.08
C ASN A 108 3.84 -2.97 1.05
N ILE A 109 4.71 -3.79 1.62
CA ILE A 109 4.35 -4.70 2.72
C ILE A 109 4.15 -3.98 4.06
N GLY A 110 4.61 -2.74 4.18
CA GLY A 110 4.34 -1.85 5.31
C GLY A 110 4.39 -2.54 6.66
N PHE A 111 3.31 -2.40 7.41
CA PHE A 111 3.19 -2.93 8.76
C PHE A 111 2.80 -4.42 8.82
N ILE A 112 2.32 -5.04 7.73
CA ILE A 112 1.98 -6.48 7.74
C ILE A 112 3.20 -7.39 7.91
N ARG A 113 4.42 -6.88 7.77
CA ARG A 113 5.63 -7.62 8.12
C ARG A 113 5.62 -8.10 9.58
N GLY A 114 4.83 -7.45 10.43
CA GLY A 114 4.73 -7.73 11.85
C GLY A 114 5.74 -6.93 12.68
N TRP A 115 5.66 -7.13 13.99
CA TRP A 115 6.49 -6.42 14.96
C TRP A 115 7.67 -7.29 15.37
N HIS A 116 8.86 -6.72 15.37
CA HIS A 116 10.01 -7.34 16.02
C HIS A 116 9.80 -7.27 17.53
N ARG A 117 9.58 -8.42 18.14
CA ARG A 117 9.56 -8.58 19.60
C ARG A 117 10.95 -9.02 20.05
N ASN A 118 11.30 -8.81 21.33
CA ASN A 118 12.53 -9.37 21.94
C ASN A 118 12.42 -10.89 22.09
N ASP A 119 12.26 -11.56 20.97
CA ASP A 119 12.09 -12.99 20.77
C ASP A 119 13.07 -13.41 19.66
N PRO A 120 14.06 -14.29 19.96
CA PRO A 120 15.05 -14.71 18.99
C PRO A 120 14.48 -15.32 17.70
N GLY A 121 13.26 -15.90 17.76
CA GLY A 121 12.57 -16.45 16.61
C GLY A 121 11.81 -15.42 15.76
N SER A 122 11.70 -14.17 16.18
CA SER A 122 10.89 -13.15 15.50
C SER A 122 11.41 -12.80 14.11
N LEU A 123 12.72 -12.57 13.96
CA LEU A 123 13.32 -12.24 12.66
C LEU A 123 13.29 -13.42 11.68
N PRO A 124 13.65 -14.66 12.06
CA PRO A 124 13.47 -15.81 11.18
C PRO A 124 12.03 -15.97 10.69
N ARG A 125 11.03 -15.92 11.57
CA ARG A 125 9.62 -16.02 11.15
C ARG A 125 9.20 -14.92 10.19
N MET A 126 9.67 -13.70 10.40
CA MET A 126 9.43 -12.58 9.48
C MET A 126 10.06 -12.82 8.12
N ALA A 127 11.30 -13.35 8.08
CA ALA A 127 11.98 -13.70 6.84
C ALA A 127 11.26 -14.83 6.09
N ASP A 128 10.83 -15.87 6.79
CA ASP A 128 10.06 -16.98 6.20
C ASP A 128 8.72 -16.49 5.64
N GLY A 129 8.00 -15.67 6.39
CA GLY A 129 6.75 -15.07 5.93
C GLY A 129 6.94 -14.17 4.71
N LEU A 130 8.01 -13.39 4.68
CA LEU A 130 8.34 -12.54 3.53
C LEU A 130 8.70 -13.38 2.30
N ALA A 131 9.48 -14.44 2.47
CA ALA A 131 9.82 -15.37 1.38
C ALA A 131 8.57 -16.08 0.82
N ALA A 132 7.58 -16.38 1.66
CA ALA A 132 6.32 -16.96 1.21
C ALA A 132 5.40 -15.94 0.49
N TYR A 133 5.55 -14.65 0.78
CA TYR A 133 4.79 -13.56 0.16
C TYR A 133 5.31 -13.20 -1.24
N CYS A 134 6.60 -13.33 -1.48
CA CYS A 134 7.26 -13.00 -2.75
C CYS A 134 7.19 -14.15 -3.77
#